data_1844894cd096afdd350b55e89ed4aa1f
#
_entry.id   1844894cd096afdd350b55e89ed4aa1f
#
_cell.length_a   1.000
_cell.length_b   1.000
_cell.length_c   1.000
_cell.angle_alpha   90.00
_cell.angle_beta   90.00
_cell.angle_gamma   90.00
#
_symmetry.space_group_name_H-M   'P 1'
#
loop_
_entity.id
_entity.type
_entity.pdbx_description
1 polymer ?
#
loop_
_entity_poly.entity_id
_entity_poly.type
_entity_poly.pdbx_seq_one_letter_code
_entity_poly.pdbx_strand_id
1 'polypeptide(L)'
;MKSNVCSIHMKILCLTAFVSFFAIQIACQAMAKNVEVQAEYLQHRMFDDRFINNYNLHLFQKAHEHAGLTLHRGLTVTRAHGYTTEKGVHRDSNAVGLGPAAMIRWERPLSEKLYGDLELSGSFLIYNKAFPAQGRPWGFMWRVGPRLTWKYTKNNSFSLGYMLSHSSNGMKNKNPGHHAVGFSLGFNHNF
;
A
#
# COMPACT_ATOMS: atom_id res chain seq x y z
N MET A 1 -24.75 8.90 -28.77
CA MET A 1 -23.41 8.33 -29.09
C MET A 1 -22.20 9.24 -28.84
N LYS A 2 -22.33 10.55 -28.58
CA LYS A 2 -21.16 11.47 -28.37
C LYS A 2 -20.54 11.44 -26.94
N SER A 3 -21.21 10.91 -25.92
CA SER A 3 -20.69 10.94 -24.54
C SER A 3 -19.59 9.90 -24.22
N ASN A 4 -19.54 8.78 -24.95
CA ASN A 4 -18.58 7.72 -24.66
C ASN A 4 -17.16 8.01 -25.18
N VAL A 5 -17.02 8.79 -26.25
CA VAL A 5 -15.72 9.12 -26.85
C VAL A 5 -14.91 10.05 -25.93
N CYS A 6 -15.55 11.06 -25.33
CA CYS A 6 -14.89 11.98 -24.40
C CYS A 6 -14.39 11.25 -23.12
N SER A 7 -15.16 10.27 -22.64
CA SER A 7 -14.77 9.43 -21.48
C SER A 7 -13.55 8.55 -21.76
N ILE A 8 -13.42 8.02 -22.98
CA ILE A 8 -12.29 7.17 -23.38
C ILE A 8 -11.02 7.99 -23.51
N HIS A 9 -11.08 9.17 -24.14
CA HIS A 9 -9.91 10.06 -24.28
C HIS A 9 -9.39 10.56 -22.93
N MET A 10 -10.29 10.88 -22.00
CA MET A 10 -9.91 11.30 -20.65
C MET A 10 -9.23 10.17 -19.86
N LYS A 11 -9.69 8.93 -20.00
CA LYS A 11 -9.07 7.75 -19.38
C LYS A 11 -7.68 7.47 -19.96
N ILE A 12 -7.51 7.60 -21.28
CA ILE A 12 -6.22 7.43 -21.96
C ILE A 12 -5.27 8.55 -21.53
N LEU A 13 -5.72 9.80 -21.47
CA LEU A 13 -4.90 10.93 -21.03
C LEU A 13 -4.43 10.79 -19.58
N CYS A 14 -5.31 10.35 -18.68
CA CYS A 14 -4.96 10.06 -17.28
C CYS A 14 -3.98 8.89 -17.17
N LEU A 15 -4.15 7.84 -17.99
CA LEU A 15 -3.27 6.68 -18.00
C LEU A 15 -1.88 7.05 -18.56
N THR A 16 -1.81 7.83 -19.63
CA THR A 16 -0.54 8.30 -20.22
C THR A 16 0.18 9.26 -19.27
N ALA A 17 -0.51 10.20 -18.64
CA ALA A 17 0.07 11.09 -17.64
C ALA A 17 0.59 10.31 -16.43
N PHE A 18 -0.13 9.28 -15.99
CA PHE A 18 0.26 8.40 -14.89
C PHE A 18 1.48 7.56 -15.28
N VAL A 19 1.49 6.94 -16.45
CA VAL A 19 2.64 6.16 -16.96
C VAL A 19 3.87 7.05 -17.18
N SER A 20 3.69 8.28 -17.71
CA SER A 20 4.79 9.24 -17.90
C SER A 20 5.35 9.73 -16.57
N PHE A 21 4.50 10.02 -15.58
CA PHE A 21 4.93 10.37 -14.22
C PHE A 21 5.74 9.23 -13.59
N PHE A 22 5.32 7.98 -13.79
CA PHE A 22 6.06 6.79 -13.33
C PHE A 22 7.35 6.57 -14.10
N ALA A 23 7.37 6.73 -15.41
CA ALA A 23 8.58 6.60 -16.22
C ALA A 23 9.63 7.66 -15.83
N ILE A 24 9.21 8.90 -15.54
CA ILE A 24 10.09 9.96 -15.01
C ILE A 24 10.60 9.60 -13.61
N GLN A 25 9.75 9.04 -12.76
CA GLN A 25 10.16 8.55 -11.43
C GLN A 25 11.18 7.42 -11.54
N ILE A 26 10.98 6.45 -12.46
CA ILE A 26 11.91 5.34 -12.69
C ILE A 26 13.24 5.87 -13.29
N ALA A 27 13.22 6.81 -14.21
CA ALA A 27 14.42 7.41 -14.78
C ALA A 27 15.23 8.22 -13.76
N CYS A 28 14.57 8.93 -12.82
CA CYS A 28 15.23 9.53 -11.65
C CYS A 28 15.73 8.50 -10.63
N GLN A 29 15.28 7.25 -10.70
CA GLN A 29 15.62 6.18 -9.76
C GLN A 29 16.95 5.48 -10.07
N ALA A 30 17.58 5.73 -11.21
CA ALA A 30 18.93 5.21 -11.50
C ALA A 30 20.00 5.65 -10.48
N MET A 31 19.65 6.50 -9.51
CA MET A 31 20.47 6.91 -8.37
C MET A 31 19.87 6.48 -7.01
N ALA A 32 18.98 5.51 -6.98
CA ALA A 32 18.35 5.04 -5.73
C ALA A 32 19.36 4.30 -4.85
N LYS A 33 19.84 4.96 -3.81
CA LYS A 33 20.78 4.36 -2.86
C LYS A 33 20.16 3.37 -1.89
N ASN A 34 18.84 3.33 -1.76
CA ASN A 34 18.14 2.47 -0.79
C ASN A 34 16.79 2.01 -1.36
N VAL A 35 16.59 0.70 -1.43
CA VAL A 35 15.36 0.07 -1.91
C VAL A 35 14.88 -0.94 -0.87
N GLU A 36 13.61 -0.89 -0.53
CA GLU A 36 12.95 -1.81 0.39
C GLU A 36 11.76 -2.50 -0.29
N VAL A 37 11.70 -3.82 -0.18
CA VAL A 37 10.54 -4.64 -0.57
C VAL A 37 9.86 -5.12 0.70
N GLN A 38 8.54 -4.94 0.81
CA GLN A 38 7.73 -5.49 1.89
C GLN A 38 6.65 -6.40 1.33
N ALA A 39 6.53 -7.60 1.89
CA ALA A 39 5.45 -8.54 1.63
C ALA A 39 4.57 -8.68 2.88
N GLU A 40 3.25 -8.61 2.71
CA GLU A 40 2.29 -8.63 3.81
C GLU A 40 1.16 -9.61 3.60
N TYR A 41 0.71 -10.19 4.71
CA TYR A 41 -0.58 -10.82 4.82
C TYR A 41 -1.36 -10.16 5.96
N LEU A 42 -2.51 -9.58 5.63
CA LEU A 42 -3.40 -8.90 6.59
C LEU A 42 -4.76 -9.59 6.56
N GLN A 43 -5.20 -10.08 7.71
CA GLN A 43 -6.48 -10.72 7.91
C GLN A 43 -7.53 -9.69 8.32
N HIS A 44 -8.77 -9.83 7.85
CA HIS A 44 -9.89 -8.97 8.22
C HIS A 44 -10.06 -8.84 9.73
N ARG A 45 -10.49 -7.66 10.19
CA ARG A 45 -10.81 -7.36 11.59
C ARG A 45 -11.89 -6.28 11.68
N MET A 46 -12.55 -6.21 12.84
CA MET A 46 -13.45 -5.15 13.29
C MET A 46 -14.86 -5.10 12.68
N PHE A 47 -15.11 -5.68 11.50
CA PHE A 47 -16.43 -5.63 10.89
C PHE A 47 -16.94 -7.04 10.63
N ASP A 48 -18.15 -7.33 11.12
CA ASP A 48 -18.78 -8.64 10.96
C ASP A 48 -19.42 -8.83 9.57
N ASP A 49 -19.47 -7.76 8.77
CA ASP A 49 -20.07 -7.75 7.42
C ASP A 49 -19.03 -7.69 6.29
N ARG A 50 -17.71 -7.70 6.62
CA ARG A 50 -16.62 -7.47 5.65
C ARG A 50 -15.44 -8.38 5.92
N PHE A 51 -15.45 -9.54 5.29
CA PHE A 51 -14.42 -10.58 5.44
C PHE A 51 -13.43 -10.48 4.30
N ILE A 52 -12.53 -9.49 4.34
CA ILE A 52 -11.56 -9.21 3.28
C ILE A 52 -10.14 -9.32 3.85
N ASN A 53 -9.38 -10.26 3.34
CA ASN A 53 -7.95 -10.41 3.59
C ASN A 53 -7.16 -9.75 2.47
N ASN A 54 -6.00 -9.18 2.79
CA ASN A 54 -5.13 -8.51 1.84
C ASN A 54 -3.75 -9.20 1.81
N TYR A 55 -3.27 -9.45 0.60
CA TYR A 55 -1.88 -9.79 0.29
C TYR A 55 -1.28 -8.58 -0.41
N ASN A 56 -0.31 -7.93 0.24
CA ASN A 56 0.30 -6.73 -0.28
C ASN A 56 1.77 -6.97 -0.61
N LEU A 57 2.21 -6.35 -1.70
CA LEU A 57 3.62 -6.18 -2.03
C LEU A 57 3.89 -4.70 -2.19
N HIS A 58 4.86 -4.19 -1.44
CA HIS A 58 5.28 -2.80 -1.51
C HIS A 58 6.71 -2.73 -1.97
N LEU A 59 6.99 -1.76 -2.83
CA LEU A 59 8.34 -1.38 -3.23
C LEU A 59 8.54 0.06 -2.81
N PHE A 60 9.45 0.30 -1.88
CA PHE A 60 9.76 1.63 -1.36
C PHE A 60 11.20 2.03 -1.67
N GLN A 61 11.39 3.31 -1.89
CA GLN A 61 12.68 3.97 -1.99
C GLN A 61 12.75 5.06 -0.91
N LYS A 62 13.83 5.08 -0.12
CA LYS A 62 14.06 6.16 0.84
C LYS A 62 14.31 7.45 0.07
N ALA A 63 13.49 8.47 0.34
CA ALA A 63 13.56 9.78 -0.29
C ALA A 63 14.27 10.79 0.60
N HIS A 64 14.07 10.72 1.93
CA HIS A 64 14.64 11.65 2.89
C HIS A 64 14.83 10.98 4.25
N GLU A 65 15.81 11.51 5.03
CA GLU A 65 16.04 11.10 6.41
C GLU A 65 16.47 12.28 7.25
N HIS A 66 15.86 12.45 8.43
CA HIS A 66 16.23 13.45 9.40
C HIS A 66 15.90 12.98 10.82
N ALA A 67 16.90 13.01 11.71
CA ALA A 67 16.75 12.69 13.15
C ALA A 67 16.00 11.38 13.46
N GLY A 68 16.27 10.31 12.69
CA GLY A 68 15.62 9.01 12.86
C GLY A 68 14.23 8.89 12.22
N LEU A 69 13.75 9.97 11.58
CA LEU A 69 12.55 9.96 10.76
C LEU A 69 12.93 9.77 9.30
N THR A 70 12.41 8.75 8.65
CA THR A 70 12.63 8.48 7.23
C THR A 70 11.34 8.63 6.43
N LEU A 71 11.44 9.28 5.28
CA LEU A 71 10.39 9.38 4.29
C LEU A 71 10.71 8.49 3.10
N HIS A 72 9.75 7.68 2.70
CA HIS A 72 9.86 6.78 1.56
C HIS A 72 8.74 7.05 0.56
N ARG A 73 9.04 6.86 -0.73
CA ARG A 73 8.08 6.87 -1.84
C ARG A 73 8.11 5.52 -2.53
N GLY A 74 7.01 5.12 -3.13
CA GLY A 74 7.00 3.79 -3.74
C GLY A 74 5.70 3.42 -4.42
N LEU A 75 5.53 2.11 -4.54
CA LEU A 75 4.39 1.45 -5.16
C LEU A 75 3.84 0.38 -4.25
N THR A 76 2.53 0.19 -4.32
CA THR A 76 1.82 -0.92 -3.69
C THR A 76 1.06 -1.70 -4.75
N VAL A 77 1.24 -3.03 -4.73
CA VAL A 77 0.33 -3.99 -5.36
C VAL A 77 -0.44 -4.68 -4.24
N THR A 78 -1.74 -4.77 -4.35
CA THR A 78 -2.59 -5.50 -3.39
C THR A 78 -3.46 -6.51 -4.11
N ARG A 79 -3.60 -7.70 -3.51
CA ARG A 79 -4.63 -8.67 -3.85
C ARG A 79 -5.55 -8.83 -2.66
N ALA A 80 -6.75 -8.29 -2.78
CA ALA A 80 -7.81 -8.50 -1.81
C ALA A 80 -8.57 -9.79 -2.13
N HIS A 81 -8.90 -10.56 -1.09
CA HIS A 81 -9.65 -11.80 -1.20
C HIS A 81 -10.69 -11.89 -0.09
N GLY A 82 -11.95 -12.10 -0.47
CA GLY A 82 -13.03 -12.23 0.48
C GLY A 82 -14.37 -11.71 -0.05
N TYR A 83 -15.25 -11.36 0.87
CA TYR A 83 -16.59 -10.92 0.56
C TYR A 83 -17.09 -9.85 1.53
N THR A 84 -18.11 -9.13 1.10
CA THR A 84 -18.93 -8.27 1.96
C THR A 84 -20.33 -8.87 2.08
N THR A 85 -20.99 -8.66 3.22
CA THR A 85 -22.38 -9.09 3.43
C THR A 85 -23.26 -7.85 3.56
N GLU A 86 -24.26 -7.75 2.71
CA GLU A 86 -25.26 -6.67 2.78
C GLU A 86 -26.66 -7.29 2.79
N LYS A 87 -27.43 -7.01 3.84
CA LYS A 87 -28.80 -7.57 4.04
C LYS A 87 -28.84 -9.11 3.88
N GLY A 88 -27.83 -9.82 4.42
CA GLY A 88 -27.71 -11.27 4.35
C GLY A 88 -27.19 -11.81 3.00
N VAL A 89 -26.89 -10.96 2.02
CA VAL A 89 -26.38 -11.37 0.71
C VAL A 89 -24.85 -11.23 0.70
N HIS A 90 -24.14 -12.33 0.45
CA HIS A 90 -22.69 -12.31 0.24
C HIS A 90 -22.35 -11.78 -1.15
N ARG A 91 -21.41 -10.83 -1.22
CA ARG A 91 -20.93 -10.24 -2.45
C ARG A 91 -19.42 -10.43 -2.56
N ASP A 92 -18.97 -11.07 -3.64
CA ASP A 92 -17.54 -11.24 -3.92
C ASP A 92 -16.80 -9.90 -3.95
N SER A 93 -15.75 -9.79 -3.15
CA SER A 93 -14.88 -8.62 -3.04
C SER A 93 -13.43 -8.94 -3.39
N ASN A 94 -13.19 -9.97 -4.21
CA ASN A 94 -11.86 -10.26 -4.73
C ASN A 94 -11.43 -9.19 -5.73
N ALA A 95 -10.25 -8.60 -5.56
CA ALA A 95 -9.74 -7.59 -6.48
C ALA A 95 -8.22 -7.55 -6.44
N VAL A 96 -7.62 -7.03 -7.52
CA VAL A 96 -6.21 -6.67 -7.58
C VAL A 96 -6.12 -5.16 -7.78
N GLY A 97 -5.31 -4.51 -6.97
CA GLY A 97 -5.07 -3.07 -7.02
C GLY A 97 -3.59 -2.75 -7.14
N LEU A 98 -3.30 -1.63 -7.77
CA LEU A 98 -1.96 -1.08 -7.94
C LEU A 98 -2.00 0.44 -7.77
N GLY A 99 -0.97 1.01 -7.17
CA GLY A 99 -0.84 2.45 -7.14
C GLY A 99 0.35 3.01 -6.36
N PRO A 100 0.53 4.33 -6.40
CA PRO A 100 1.58 5.02 -5.67
C PRO A 100 1.39 4.90 -4.17
N ALA A 101 2.52 4.90 -3.45
CA ALA A 101 2.58 4.83 -2.01
C ALA A 101 3.61 5.79 -1.44
N ALA A 102 3.35 6.25 -0.22
CA ALA A 102 4.31 6.96 0.62
C ALA A 102 4.34 6.31 1.99
N MET A 103 5.51 6.36 2.65
CA MET A 103 5.71 5.79 3.97
C MET A 103 6.60 6.72 4.80
N ILE A 104 6.22 6.89 6.04
CA ILE A 104 7.03 7.54 7.08
C ILE A 104 7.38 6.47 8.10
N ARG A 105 8.64 6.40 8.50
CA ARG A 105 9.11 5.50 9.54
C ARG A 105 9.95 6.26 10.55
N TRP A 106 9.68 6.04 11.82
CA TRP A 106 10.47 6.54 12.93
C TRP A 106 11.29 5.37 13.50
N GLU A 107 12.61 5.45 13.36
CA GLU A 107 13.56 4.42 13.76
C GLU A 107 14.23 4.78 15.10
N ARG A 108 14.33 3.81 16.01
CA ARG A 108 15.05 3.91 17.28
C ARG A 108 15.99 2.73 17.44
N PRO A 109 17.29 2.95 17.69
CA PRO A 109 18.21 1.86 17.97
C PRO A 109 17.87 1.19 19.31
N LEU A 110 17.76 -0.13 19.30
CA LEU A 110 17.63 -0.99 20.48
C LEU A 110 18.98 -1.63 20.83
N SER A 111 19.81 -1.88 19.79
CA SER A 111 21.21 -2.32 19.92
C SER A 111 21.99 -1.90 18.66
N GLU A 112 23.26 -2.30 18.53
CA GLU A 112 24.08 -1.97 17.36
C GLU A 112 23.47 -2.40 16.02
N LYS A 113 22.70 -3.51 16.02
CA LYS A 113 22.11 -4.08 14.79
C LYS A 113 20.60 -4.14 14.79
N LEU A 114 19.96 -3.87 15.92
CA LEU A 114 18.50 -4.01 16.07
C LEU A 114 17.86 -2.66 16.29
N TYR A 115 16.78 -2.38 15.54
CA TYR A 115 15.99 -1.16 15.62
C TYR A 115 14.53 -1.48 15.86
N GLY A 116 13.89 -0.69 16.72
CA GLY A 116 12.45 -0.66 16.88
C GLY A 116 11.89 0.53 16.10
N ASP A 117 10.91 0.28 15.26
CA ASP A 117 10.37 1.27 14.35
C ASP A 117 8.87 1.44 14.56
N LEU A 118 8.37 2.63 14.30
CA LEU A 118 6.94 2.89 14.07
C LEU A 118 6.77 3.31 12.61
N GLU A 119 5.95 2.57 11.88
CA GLU A 119 5.68 2.80 10.46
C GLU A 119 4.26 3.29 10.23
N LEU A 120 4.10 4.32 9.39
CA LEU A 120 2.84 4.80 8.83
C LEU A 120 2.99 4.90 7.32
N SER A 121 2.08 4.31 6.57
CA SER A 121 2.08 4.44 5.11
C SER A 121 0.68 4.66 4.55
N GLY A 122 0.63 5.29 3.37
CA GLY A 122 -0.57 5.51 2.58
C GLY A 122 -0.36 5.14 1.12
N SER A 123 -1.38 4.55 0.51
CA SER A 123 -1.40 4.21 -0.92
C SER A 123 -2.71 4.67 -1.55
N PHE A 124 -2.63 5.23 -2.75
CA PHE A 124 -3.79 5.41 -3.63
C PHE A 124 -3.81 4.25 -4.61
N LEU A 125 -4.89 3.47 -4.63
CA LEU A 125 -4.98 2.23 -5.38
C LEU A 125 -6.06 2.30 -6.46
N ILE A 126 -5.73 1.83 -7.65
CA ILE A 126 -6.67 1.58 -8.75
C ILE A 126 -6.85 0.07 -8.83
N TYR A 127 -8.10 -0.38 -8.78
CA TYR A 127 -8.48 -1.79 -8.79
C TYR A 127 -8.99 -2.21 -10.17
N ASN A 128 -8.81 -3.48 -10.50
CA ASN A 128 -9.30 -4.08 -11.74
C ASN A 128 -10.85 -4.15 -11.82
N LYS A 129 -11.54 -4.00 -10.70
CA LYS A 129 -13.01 -3.91 -10.60
C LYS A 129 -13.42 -3.06 -9.38
N ALA A 130 -14.71 -2.78 -9.21
CA ALA A 130 -15.23 -2.11 -8.02
C ALA A 130 -14.84 -2.89 -6.75
N PHE A 131 -14.24 -2.19 -5.77
CA PHE A 131 -13.71 -2.78 -4.55
C PHE A 131 -13.92 -1.86 -3.34
N PRO A 132 -14.35 -2.39 -2.17
CA PRO A 132 -15.04 -3.70 -2.03
C PRO A 132 -16.28 -3.78 -2.92
N ALA A 133 -16.98 -4.93 -2.93
CA ALA A 133 -18.21 -5.06 -3.73
C ALA A 133 -19.15 -3.86 -3.51
N GLN A 134 -19.68 -3.28 -4.61
CA GLN A 134 -20.44 -2.02 -4.65
C GLN A 134 -19.64 -0.73 -4.34
N GLY A 135 -18.34 -0.85 -4.12
CA GLY A 135 -17.44 0.30 -3.98
C GLY A 135 -17.07 0.94 -5.32
N ARG A 136 -15.87 1.46 -5.41
CA ARG A 136 -15.31 2.09 -6.62
C ARG A 136 -14.09 1.33 -7.10
N PRO A 137 -13.70 1.46 -8.38
CA PRO A 137 -12.47 0.86 -8.89
C PRO A 137 -11.21 1.65 -8.46
N TRP A 138 -11.30 2.39 -7.37
CA TRP A 138 -10.18 3.09 -6.76
C TRP A 138 -10.45 3.30 -5.26
N GLY A 139 -9.40 3.47 -4.48
CA GLY A 139 -9.49 3.72 -3.05
C GLY A 139 -8.15 4.13 -2.45
N PHE A 140 -8.20 4.41 -1.15
CA PHE A 140 -7.05 4.69 -0.32
C PHE A 140 -6.86 3.54 0.67
N MET A 141 -5.60 3.16 0.89
CA MET A 141 -5.20 2.26 1.95
C MET A 141 -4.17 2.97 2.81
N TRP A 142 -4.40 3.03 4.12
CA TRP A 142 -3.35 3.43 5.06
C TRP A 142 -3.03 2.25 5.98
N ARG A 143 -1.81 2.23 6.49
CA ARG A 143 -1.30 1.21 7.39
C ARG A 143 -0.48 1.87 8.48
N VAL A 144 -0.57 1.34 9.69
CA VAL A 144 0.25 1.77 10.81
C VAL A 144 0.61 0.56 11.67
N GLY A 145 1.81 0.54 12.21
CA GLY A 145 2.21 -0.50 13.16
C GLY A 145 3.68 -0.45 13.55
N PRO A 146 4.01 -1.18 14.63
CA PRO A 146 5.38 -1.39 15.05
C PRO A 146 6.11 -2.33 14.09
N ARG A 147 7.41 -2.13 13.97
CA ARG A 147 8.31 -2.95 13.17
C ARG A 147 9.62 -3.16 13.93
N LEU A 148 10.20 -4.32 13.79
CA LEU A 148 11.53 -4.65 14.28
C LEU A 148 12.43 -4.85 13.07
N THR A 149 13.54 -4.09 12.99
CA THR A 149 14.48 -4.12 11.87
C THR A 149 15.86 -4.60 12.34
N TRP A 150 16.37 -5.64 11.69
CA TRP A 150 17.70 -6.18 11.93
C TRP A 150 18.64 -5.85 10.77
N LYS A 151 19.63 -4.98 11.02
CA LYS A 151 20.71 -4.61 10.07
C LYS A 151 21.85 -5.64 10.18
N TYR A 152 21.79 -6.72 9.42
CA TYR A 152 22.76 -7.81 9.49
C TYR A 152 24.07 -7.52 8.74
N THR A 153 24.03 -6.59 7.77
CA THR A 153 25.23 -6.00 7.13
C THR A 153 25.08 -4.47 7.08
N LYS A 154 26.13 -3.77 6.61
CA LYS A 154 26.09 -2.32 6.39
C LYS A 154 25.04 -1.93 5.34
N ASN A 155 24.78 -2.82 4.38
CA ASN A 155 23.92 -2.55 3.23
C ASN A 155 22.57 -3.27 3.28
N ASN A 156 22.40 -4.25 4.17
CA ASN A 156 21.19 -5.09 4.15
C ASN A 156 20.52 -5.18 5.50
N SER A 157 19.21 -5.12 5.49
CA SER A 157 18.39 -5.39 6.67
C SER A 157 17.16 -6.22 6.34
N PHE A 158 16.73 -7.01 7.33
CA PHE A 158 15.41 -7.64 7.38
C PHE A 158 14.56 -6.96 8.42
N SER A 159 13.26 -6.95 8.20
CA SER A 159 12.33 -6.40 9.17
C SER A 159 11.05 -7.23 9.25
N LEU A 160 10.46 -7.25 10.46
CA LEU A 160 9.16 -7.86 10.76
C LEU A 160 8.29 -6.79 11.39
N GLY A 161 7.12 -6.54 10.81
CA GLY A 161 6.12 -5.61 11.33
C GLY A 161 4.80 -6.32 11.65
N TYR A 162 4.03 -5.73 12.57
CA TYR A 162 2.63 -6.06 12.78
C TYR A 162 1.79 -4.83 12.47
N MET A 163 0.98 -4.92 11.43
CA MET A 163 0.35 -3.77 10.81
C MET A 163 -1.17 -3.81 10.98
N LEU A 164 -1.75 -2.67 11.34
CA LEU A 164 -3.16 -2.35 11.17
C LEU A 164 -3.33 -1.63 9.84
N SER A 165 -4.28 -2.06 9.04
CA SER A 165 -4.63 -1.43 7.76
C SER A 165 -6.10 -1.03 7.75
N HIS A 166 -6.37 0.11 7.12
CA HIS A 166 -7.70 0.52 6.71
C HIS A 166 -7.72 0.86 5.22
N SER A 167 -8.71 0.34 4.52
CA SER A 167 -8.97 0.67 3.13
C SER A 167 -10.35 1.31 2.99
N SER A 168 -10.42 2.38 2.19
CA SER A 168 -11.68 3.09 1.93
C SER A 168 -11.62 3.78 0.58
N ASN A 169 -12.77 4.10 0.00
CA ASN A 169 -12.87 4.82 -1.27
C ASN A 169 -13.26 6.30 -1.11
N GLY A 170 -12.91 6.89 0.03
CA GLY A 170 -13.17 8.29 0.34
C GLY A 170 -14.53 8.55 1.01
N MET A 171 -14.83 9.83 1.32
CA MET A 171 -15.96 10.28 2.15
C MET A 171 -17.31 10.32 1.41
N LYS A 172 -17.65 9.33 0.57
CA LYS A 172 -18.94 9.31 -0.14
C LYS A 172 -19.92 8.33 0.48
N ASN A 173 -21.23 8.54 0.26
CA ASN A 173 -22.38 7.85 0.86
C ASN A 173 -22.39 6.30 0.71
N LYS A 174 -21.54 5.73 -0.14
CA LYS A 174 -21.25 4.30 -0.24
C LYS A 174 -19.75 4.11 -0.15
N ASN A 175 -19.23 4.07 1.05
CA ASN A 175 -17.83 3.79 1.34
C ASN A 175 -17.73 2.52 2.20
N PRO A 176 -17.75 1.34 1.60
CA PRO A 176 -17.63 0.09 2.34
C PRO A 176 -16.15 -0.14 2.72
N GLY A 177 -15.58 0.74 3.56
CA GLY A 177 -14.22 0.58 4.07
C GLY A 177 -14.06 -0.73 4.84
N HIS A 178 -12.86 -1.28 4.91
CA HIS A 178 -12.56 -2.46 5.72
C HIS A 178 -11.24 -2.29 6.47
N HIS A 179 -11.13 -3.04 7.56
CA HIS A 179 -9.92 -3.12 8.37
C HIS A 179 -9.30 -4.51 8.27
N ALA A 180 -7.98 -4.56 8.31
CA ALA A 180 -7.22 -5.79 8.35
C ALA A 180 -5.99 -5.62 9.25
N VAL A 181 -5.55 -6.69 9.88
CA VAL A 181 -4.33 -6.72 10.70
C VAL A 181 -3.49 -7.94 10.33
N GLY A 182 -2.18 -7.84 10.50
CA GLY A 182 -1.31 -8.98 10.24
C GLY A 182 0.16 -8.61 10.15
N PHE A 183 0.92 -9.49 9.54
CA PHE A 183 2.37 -9.39 9.50
C PHE A 183 2.87 -8.86 8.17
N SER A 184 3.96 -8.11 8.26
CA SER A 184 4.72 -7.55 7.15
C SER A 184 6.18 -7.95 7.28
N LEU A 185 6.72 -8.61 6.27
CA LEU A 185 8.15 -8.91 6.14
C LEU A 185 8.79 -7.90 5.18
N GLY A 186 9.92 -7.32 5.58
CA GLY A 186 10.66 -6.37 4.78
C GLY A 186 12.10 -6.82 4.52
N PHE A 187 12.58 -6.53 3.34
CA PHE A 187 13.99 -6.62 2.97
C PHE A 187 14.43 -5.28 2.38
N ASN A 188 15.50 -4.73 2.92
CA ASN A 188 16.09 -3.47 2.45
C ASN A 188 17.52 -3.69 1.98
N HIS A 189 17.86 -3.04 0.86
CA HIS A 189 19.20 -3.00 0.31
C HIS A 189 19.65 -1.56 0.03
N ASN A 190 20.86 -1.22 0.49
CA ASN A 190 21.57 0.02 0.13
C ASN A 190 22.61 -0.31 -0.93
N PHE A 191 22.50 0.31 -2.10
CA PHE A 191 23.47 0.19 -3.20
C PHE A 191 24.70 1.06 -2.97
#